data_e94ebc99e2000faa5d7d70d8e135d620
#
_entry.id   e94ebc99e2000faa5d7d70d8e135d620
#
_cell.length_a   1.000
_cell.length_b   1.000
_cell.length_c   1.000
_cell.angle_alpha   90.00
_cell.angle_beta   90.00
_cell.angle_gamma   90.00
#
_symmetry.space_group_name_H-M   'P 1'
#
loop_
_entity.id
_entity.type
_entity.pdbx_description
1 polymer ?
#
loop_
_entity_poly.entity_id
_entity_poly.type
_entity_poly.pdbx_seq_one_letter_code
_entity_poly.pdbx_strand_id
1 'polypeptide(L)'
;MLYDSIIIGTGPAGVSAALNLKILDKNFLWFGSGASSKKVEAAELIRNYPGLPDISGAELSSALVSHAKSMGIEPRQEIVTAIYDLGGRYAVTAGTDTFESKTIILCTGVTTAKPVDGEEQFLGRGVSYCATCDGFLYKGKTIGVILFDKAFEHEAEYLASLAGKVYLMPMYKGCGVAGENIEVVMKMPKEIAGGMKVQKLIFADGEREV
;
A
#
# COMPACT_ATOMS: atom_id res chain seq x y z
N MET A 1 5.23 -17.35 -27.49
CA MET A 1 5.33 -15.93 -27.94
C MET A 1 6.18 -15.20 -26.90
N LEU A 2 7.16 -14.40 -27.31
CA LEU A 2 8.00 -13.61 -26.41
C LEU A 2 7.45 -12.18 -26.34
N TYR A 3 7.01 -11.75 -25.14
CA TYR A 3 6.53 -10.40 -24.91
C TYR A 3 7.67 -9.43 -24.65
N ASP A 4 7.47 -8.14 -24.92
CA ASP A 4 8.47 -7.12 -24.57
C ASP A 4 8.51 -6.92 -23.05
N SER A 5 7.34 -6.97 -22.39
CA SER A 5 7.23 -6.86 -20.92
C SER A 5 6.04 -7.63 -20.37
N ILE A 6 6.17 -8.05 -19.11
CA ILE A 6 5.03 -8.52 -18.29
C ILE A 6 4.93 -7.60 -17.07
N ILE A 7 3.74 -7.00 -16.87
CA ILE A 7 3.42 -6.17 -15.70
C ILE A 7 2.67 -7.03 -14.69
N ILE A 8 3.07 -6.96 -13.42
CA ILE A 8 2.44 -7.70 -12.33
C ILE A 8 1.92 -6.73 -11.27
N GLY A 9 0.60 -6.61 -11.19
CA GLY A 9 -0.11 -5.70 -10.27
C GLY A 9 -0.94 -4.64 -10.99
N THR A 10 -2.11 -4.32 -10.43
CA THR A 10 -3.14 -3.43 -11.03
C THR A 10 -3.33 -2.12 -10.26
N GLY A 11 -2.44 -1.81 -9.34
CA GLY A 11 -2.40 -0.51 -8.66
C GLY A 11 -1.94 0.63 -9.59
N PRO A 12 -1.83 1.87 -9.06
CA PRO A 12 -1.45 3.05 -9.85
C PRO A 12 -0.16 2.86 -10.66
N ALA A 13 0.84 2.18 -10.09
CA ALA A 13 2.10 1.89 -10.79
C ALA A 13 1.89 0.96 -12.00
N GLY A 14 1.07 -0.09 -11.84
CA GLY A 14 0.77 -1.03 -12.92
C GLY A 14 -0.04 -0.38 -14.05
N VAL A 15 -1.03 0.43 -13.70
CA VAL A 15 -1.78 1.23 -14.68
C VAL A 15 -0.84 2.16 -15.45
N SER A 16 0.00 2.92 -14.74
CA SER A 16 0.97 3.82 -15.36
C SER A 16 1.91 3.07 -16.33
N ALA A 17 2.44 1.93 -15.91
CA ALA A 17 3.28 1.09 -16.76
C ALA A 17 2.53 0.62 -18.02
N ALA A 18 1.30 0.12 -17.87
CA ALA A 18 0.49 -0.38 -18.99
C ALA A 18 0.16 0.73 -20.01
N LEU A 19 -0.23 1.93 -19.53
CA LEU A 19 -0.48 3.09 -20.40
C LEU A 19 0.77 3.45 -21.21
N ASN A 20 1.94 3.52 -20.57
CA ASN A 20 3.18 3.87 -21.26
C ASN A 20 3.61 2.80 -22.28
N LEU A 21 3.53 1.52 -21.93
CA LEU A 21 3.84 0.44 -22.88
C LEU A 21 2.88 0.45 -24.08
N LYS A 22 1.61 0.79 -23.86
CA LYS A 22 0.63 0.93 -24.94
C LYS A 22 0.98 2.08 -25.90
N ILE A 23 1.33 3.25 -25.34
CA ILE A 23 1.76 4.43 -26.13
C ILE A 23 3.01 4.11 -26.95
N LEU A 24 3.92 3.33 -26.39
CA LEU A 24 5.18 2.91 -27.04
C LEU A 24 4.98 1.73 -28.01
N ASP A 25 3.74 1.30 -28.27
CA ASP A 25 3.39 0.17 -29.13
C ASP A 25 4.14 -1.13 -28.79
N LYS A 26 4.30 -1.40 -27.48
CA LYS A 26 4.94 -2.61 -26.99
C LYS A 26 3.95 -3.76 -26.86
N ASN A 27 4.42 -4.97 -27.17
CA ASN A 27 3.65 -6.19 -26.93
C ASN A 27 3.84 -6.61 -25.46
N PHE A 28 2.83 -6.49 -24.63
CA PHE A 28 2.92 -6.80 -23.20
C PHE A 28 1.73 -7.58 -22.67
N LEU A 29 1.93 -8.27 -21.56
CA LEU A 29 0.87 -8.81 -20.70
C LEU A 29 0.79 -8.01 -19.41
N TRP A 30 -0.41 -7.90 -18.89
CA TRP A 30 -0.67 -7.24 -17.62
C TRP A 30 -1.51 -8.15 -16.73
N PHE A 31 -0.99 -8.56 -15.58
CA PHE A 31 -1.63 -9.46 -14.63
C PHE A 31 -2.03 -8.77 -13.35
N GLY A 32 -3.21 -9.13 -12.82
CA GLY A 32 -3.69 -8.70 -11.54
C GLY A 32 -5.17 -8.98 -11.30
N SER A 33 -5.72 -8.43 -10.23
CA SER A 33 -7.10 -8.71 -9.79
C SER A 33 -8.20 -8.05 -10.64
N GLY A 34 -7.86 -7.28 -11.66
CA GLY A 34 -8.82 -6.53 -12.50
C GLY A 34 -9.40 -5.29 -11.84
N ALA A 35 -9.37 -5.19 -10.53
CA ALA A 35 -9.67 -4.00 -9.75
C ALA A 35 -8.37 -3.29 -9.35
N SER A 36 -8.47 -2.06 -8.94
CA SER A 36 -7.37 -1.33 -8.33
C SER A 36 -6.96 -1.95 -6.98
N SER A 37 -5.90 -1.43 -6.39
CA SER A 37 -5.46 -1.86 -5.07
C SER A 37 -6.50 -1.57 -3.99
N LYS A 38 -6.88 -2.56 -3.18
CA LYS A 38 -7.76 -2.37 -2.01
C LYS A 38 -7.24 -1.28 -1.06
N LYS A 39 -5.91 -1.14 -0.95
CA LYS A 39 -5.29 -0.08 -0.13
C LYS A 39 -5.56 1.31 -0.71
N VAL A 40 -5.53 1.45 -2.03
CA VAL A 40 -5.88 2.71 -2.69
C VAL A 40 -7.37 2.99 -2.51
N GLU A 41 -8.24 2.04 -2.79
CA GLU A 41 -9.69 2.19 -2.68
C GLU A 41 -10.15 2.58 -1.27
N ALA A 42 -9.46 2.09 -0.23
CA ALA A 42 -9.77 2.38 1.16
C ALA A 42 -9.32 3.78 1.61
N ALA A 43 -8.48 4.49 0.86
CA ALA A 43 -8.02 5.82 1.24
C ALA A 43 -9.18 6.83 1.25
N GLU A 44 -9.39 7.50 2.40
CA GLU A 44 -10.48 8.48 2.58
C GLU A 44 -10.24 9.72 1.71
N LEU A 45 -9.00 10.20 1.65
CA LEU A 45 -8.62 11.39 0.88
C LEU A 45 -7.15 11.33 0.47
N ILE A 46 -6.88 11.53 -0.81
CA ILE A 46 -5.53 11.54 -1.39
C ILE A 46 -5.24 12.95 -1.91
N ARG A 47 -4.19 13.58 -1.40
CA ARG A 47 -3.79 14.96 -1.77
C ARG A 47 -2.55 15.05 -2.65
N ASN A 48 -1.75 14.01 -2.66
CA ASN A 48 -0.45 13.97 -3.29
C ASN A 48 -0.41 13.21 -4.62
N TYR A 49 -1.57 12.94 -5.24
CA TYR A 49 -1.60 12.35 -6.57
C TYR A 49 -1.59 13.46 -7.65
N PRO A 50 -0.54 13.55 -8.48
CA PRO A 50 -0.40 14.63 -9.45
C PRO A 50 -1.58 14.70 -10.42
N GLY A 51 -2.16 15.90 -10.58
CA GLY A 51 -3.29 16.15 -11.47
C GLY A 51 -4.67 15.80 -10.92
N LEU A 52 -4.76 15.14 -9.76
CA LEU A 52 -6.01 14.78 -9.09
C LEU A 52 -5.94 15.15 -7.59
N PRO A 53 -5.95 16.44 -7.25
CA PRO A 53 -5.92 16.88 -5.87
C PRO A 53 -7.22 16.57 -5.14
N ASP A 54 -7.11 16.29 -3.85
CA ASP A 54 -8.25 16.06 -2.94
C ASP A 54 -9.25 15.01 -3.46
N ILE A 55 -8.75 13.89 -3.98
CA ILE A 55 -9.55 12.78 -4.52
C ILE A 55 -9.64 11.63 -3.49
N SER A 56 -10.79 10.97 -3.40
CA SER A 56 -10.89 9.72 -2.65
C SER A 56 -10.19 8.57 -3.36
N GLY A 57 -9.78 7.55 -2.61
CA GLY A 57 -9.15 6.36 -3.18
C GLY A 57 -10.05 5.61 -4.16
N ALA A 58 -11.35 5.58 -3.89
CA ALA A 58 -12.34 4.97 -4.78
C ALA A 58 -12.46 5.72 -6.12
N GLU A 59 -12.50 7.05 -6.07
CA GLU A 59 -12.53 7.89 -7.29
C GLU A 59 -11.23 7.77 -8.08
N LEU A 60 -10.07 7.82 -7.41
CA LEU A 60 -8.78 7.60 -8.06
C LEU A 60 -8.72 6.24 -8.75
N SER A 61 -9.12 5.18 -8.05
CA SER A 61 -9.19 3.82 -8.60
C SER A 61 -10.05 3.77 -9.85
N SER A 62 -11.26 4.37 -9.81
CA SER A 62 -12.17 4.45 -10.94
C SER A 62 -11.59 5.22 -12.12
N ALA A 63 -10.94 6.35 -11.87
CA ALA A 63 -10.28 7.16 -12.90
C ALA A 63 -9.15 6.38 -13.61
N LEU A 64 -8.30 5.67 -12.84
CA LEU A 64 -7.21 4.86 -13.38
C LEU A 64 -7.72 3.71 -14.25
N VAL A 65 -8.72 2.96 -13.77
CA VAL A 65 -9.33 1.86 -14.52
C VAL A 65 -10.00 2.37 -15.80
N SER A 66 -10.73 3.48 -15.71
CA SER A 66 -11.39 4.10 -16.87
C SER A 66 -10.38 4.55 -17.92
N HIS A 67 -9.25 5.12 -17.50
CA HIS A 67 -8.18 5.53 -18.42
C HIS A 67 -7.58 4.31 -19.15
N ALA A 68 -7.25 3.23 -18.44
CA ALA A 68 -6.75 2.02 -19.09
C ALA A 68 -7.76 1.46 -20.12
N LYS A 69 -9.03 1.36 -19.75
CA LYS A 69 -10.10 0.90 -20.64
C LYS A 69 -10.28 1.79 -21.88
N SER A 70 -10.18 3.11 -21.74
CA SER A 70 -10.31 4.04 -22.87
C SER A 70 -9.20 3.83 -23.93
N MET A 71 -8.05 3.27 -23.51
CA MET A 71 -6.95 2.90 -24.41
C MET A 71 -7.01 1.43 -24.88
N GLY A 72 -8.08 0.71 -24.57
CA GLY A 72 -8.25 -0.70 -24.92
C GLY A 72 -7.30 -1.63 -24.14
N ILE A 73 -6.95 -1.29 -22.91
CA ILE A 73 -6.05 -2.08 -22.07
C ILE A 73 -6.85 -2.65 -20.89
N GLU A 74 -6.78 -3.96 -20.71
CA GLU A 74 -7.38 -4.64 -19.57
C GLU A 74 -6.38 -5.65 -18.98
N PRO A 75 -6.30 -5.77 -17.65
CA PRO A 75 -5.47 -6.78 -17.01
C PRO A 75 -6.11 -8.17 -17.14
N ARG A 76 -5.26 -9.18 -17.27
CA ARG A 76 -5.67 -10.59 -17.10
C ARG A 76 -5.84 -10.87 -15.62
N GLN A 77 -7.03 -11.36 -15.26
CA GLN A 77 -7.38 -11.67 -13.87
C GLN A 77 -6.81 -13.02 -13.43
N GLU A 78 -5.49 -13.12 -13.45
CA GLU A 78 -4.76 -14.33 -13.08
C GLU A 78 -3.70 -13.97 -12.03
N ILE A 79 -3.50 -14.87 -11.07
CA ILE A 79 -2.46 -14.71 -10.05
C ILE A 79 -1.16 -15.24 -10.60
N VAL A 80 -0.13 -14.40 -10.60
CA VAL A 80 1.25 -14.81 -10.87
C VAL A 80 1.79 -15.54 -9.65
N THR A 81 2.21 -16.79 -9.84
CA THR A 81 2.70 -17.66 -8.77
C THR A 81 4.21 -17.82 -8.76
N ALA A 82 4.87 -17.65 -9.91
CA ALA A 82 6.33 -17.76 -10.01
C ALA A 82 6.90 -16.92 -11.14
N ILE A 83 8.14 -16.49 -10.94
CA ILE A 83 8.96 -15.80 -11.94
C ILE A 83 10.33 -16.50 -11.96
N TYR A 84 10.80 -16.85 -13.14
CA TYR A 84 12.10 -17.49 -13.36
C TYR A 84 12.95 -16.63 -14.28
N ASP A 85 14.17 -16.34 -13.87
CA ASP A 85 15.19 -15.73 -14.75
C ASP A 85 15.84 -16.85 -15.58
N LEU A 86 15.73 -16.72 -16.91
CA LEU A 86 16.28 -17.67 -17.86
C LEU A 86 17.59 -17.19 -18.55
N GLY A 87 18.20 -16.12 -18.01
CA GLY A 87 19.39 -15.53 -18.60
C GLY A 87 19.07 -14.70 -19.85
N GLY A 88 18.62 -13.46 -19.65
CA GLY A 88 18.26 -12.51 -20.72
C GLY A 88 16.78 -12.51 -21.12
N ARG A 89 15.96 -13.33 -20.49
CA ARG A 89 14.51 -13.33 -20.55
C ARG A 89 13.92 -13.94 -19.28
N TYR A 90 12.64 -13.73 -19.07
CA TYR A 90 11.92 -14.22 -17.89
C TYR A 90 10.77 -15.15 -18.30
N ALA A 91 10.55 -16.20 -17.51
CA ALA A 91 9.33 -16.99 -17.57
C ALA A 91 8.44 -16.66 -16.37
N VAL A 92 7.16 -16.39 -16.61
CA VAL A 92 6.15 -16.02 -15.60
C VAL A 92 5.03 -17.05 -15.65
N THR A 93 4.78 -17.71 -14.51
CA THR A 93 3.64 -18.63 -14.37
C THR A 93 2.46 -17.89 -13.80
N ALA A 94 1.33 -17.91 -14.52
CA ALA A 94 0.07 -17.34 -14.09
C ALA A 94 -1.07 -18.34 -14.39
N GLY A 95 -1.87 -18.65 -13.39
CA GLY A 95 -2.84 -19.73 -13.49
C GLY A 95 -2.16 -21.06 -13.81
N THR A 96 -2.55 -21.69 -14.92
CA THR A 96 -1.97 -22.93 -15.46
C THR A 96 -0.92 -22.68 -16.56
N ASP A 97 -0.77 -21.44 -17.00
CA ASP A 97 0.05 -21.11 -18.15
C ASP A 97 1.40 -20.48 -17.75
N THR A 98 2.36 -20.59 -18.67
CA THR A 98 3.67 -19.93 -18.56
C THR A 98 3.89 -19.03 -19.74
N PHE A 99 4.30 -17.79 -19.47
CA PHE A 99 4.55 -16.75 -20.46
C PHE A 99 6.00 -16.30 -20.41
N GLU A 100 6.59 -15.99 -21.57
CA GLU A 100 7.96 -15.48 -21.62
C GLU A 100 7.98 -13.99 -22.00
N SER A 101 8.88 -13.22 -21.36
CA SER A 101 9.09 -11.81 -21.66
C SER A 101 10.56 -11.41 -21.57
N LYS A 102 10.91 -10.32 -22.24
CA LYS A 102 12.24 -9.71 -22.16
C LYS A 102 12.46 -9.00 -20.83
N THR A 103 11.41 -8.41 -20.27
CA THR A 103 11.44 -7.64 -19.01
C THR A 103 10.22 -7.92 -18.13
N ILE A 104 10.37 -7.69 -16.84
CA ILE A 104 9.28 -7.73 -15.85
C ILE A 104 9.16 -6.38 -15.17
N ILE A 105 7.93 -5.90 -14.99
CA ILE A 105 7.61 -4.71 -14.19
C ILE A 105 6.81 -5.16 -12.98
N LEU A 106 7.43 -5.12 -11.80
CA LEU A 106 6.79 -5.49 -10.53
C LEU A 106 6.05 -4.29 -9.94
N CYS A 107 4.73 -4.37 -9.90
CA CYS A 107 3.81 -3.37 -9.37
C CYS A 107 2.92 -3.94 -8.27
N THR A 108 3.44 -4.89 -7.49
CA THR A 108 2.71 -5.68 -6.50
C THR A 108 2.34 -4.89 -5.24
N GLY A 109 2.89 -3.69 -5.09
CA GLY A 109 2.68 -2.86 -3.90
C GLY A 109 3.37 -3.42 -2.67
N VAL A 110 2.87 -3.04 -1.50
CA VAL A 110 3.40 -3.46 -0.19
C VAL A 110 2.39 -4.36 0.51
N THR A 111 2.85 -5.46 1.07
CA THR A 111 2.05 -6.37 1.91
C THR A 111 2.70 -6.50 3.28
N THR A 112 1.91 -6.46 4.34
CA THR A 112 2.36 -6.81 5.70
C THR A 112 2.23 -8.32 5.88
N ALA A 113 3.28 -8.98 6.37
CA ALA A 113 3.31 -10.44 6.50
C ALA A 113 2.37 -11.00 7.59
N LYS A 114 2.04 -10.19 8.61
CA LYS A 114 1.13 -10.52 9.70
C LYS A 114 0.36 -9.27 10.11
N PRO A 115 -0.84 -9.05 9.57
CA PRO A 115 -1.69 -7.94 10.01
C PRO A 115 -2.08 -8.14 11.48
N VAL A 116 -2.28 -7.03 12.18
CA VAL A 116 -2.89 -7.00 13.51
C VAL A 116 -4.38 -7.28 13.35
N ASP A 117 -4.99 -8.01 14.29
CA ASP A 117 -6.43 -8.24 14.24
C ASP A 117 -7.18 -6.89 14.16
N GLY A 118 -8.17 -6.81 13.27
CA GLY A 118 -8.89 -5.56 12.96
C GLY A 118 -8.21 -4.63 11.94
N GLU A 119 -6.93 -4.84 11.58
CA GLU A 119 -6.19 -3.95 10.67
C GLU A 119 -6.88 -3.78 9.32
N GLU A 120 -7.27 -4.87 8.67
CA GLU A 120 -7.98 -4.82 7.38
C GLU A 120 -9.37 -4.19 7.50
N GLN A 121 -10.06 -4.45 8.61
CA GLN A 121 -11.40 -3.91 8.88
C GLN A 121 -11.39 -2.39 8.96
N PHE A 122 -10.35 -1.81 9.56
CA PHE A 122 -10.23 -0.38 9.79
C PHE A 122 -9.34 0.35 8.77
N LEU A 123 -8.89 -0.33 7.73
CA LEU A 123 -8.12 0.31 6.65
C LEU A 123 -8.96 1.44 6.00
N GLY A 124 -8.40 2.66 5.95
CA GLY A 124 -9.10 3.88 5.54
C GLY A 124 -10.11 4.41 6.56
N ARG A 125 -10.28 3.73 7.70
CA ARG A 125 -11.16 4.15 8.81
C ARG A 125 -10.41 4.30 10.12
N GLY A 126 -9.18 4.79 10.04
CA GLY A 126 -8.26 5.00 11.16
C GLY A 126 -6.97 4.20 11.06
N VAL A 127 -6.87 3.20 10.18
CA VAL A 127 -5.63 2.52 9.83
C VAL A 127 -5.14 3.03 8.47
N SER A 128 -3.85 3.37 8.40
CA SER A 128 -3.16 3.78 7.17
C SER A 128 -1.76 3.16 7.11
N TYR A 129 -1.26 2.94 5.89
CA TYR A 129 0.10 2.49 5.62
C TYR A 129 0.98 3.60 5.00
N CYS A 130 0.47 4.82 4.92
CA CYS A 130 1.21 5.92 4.31
C CYS A 130 1.17 7.15 5.22
N ALA A 131 2.27 7.41 5.91
CA ALA A 131 2.37 8.57 6.81
C ALA A 131 2.16 9.90 6.08
N THR A 132 2.78 10.07 4.92
CA THR A 132 2.72 11.31 4.13
C THR A 132 1.40 11.50 3.40
N CYS A 133 0.69 10.39 3.06
CA CYS A 133 -0.61 10.48 2.38
C CYS A 133 -1.71 10.94 3.32
N ASP A 134 -1.77 10.33 4.53
CA ASP A 134 -2.90 10.41 5.43
C ASP A 134 -2.59 11.14 6.75
N GLY A 135 -1.31 11.40 7.06
CA GLY A 135 -0.87 11.96 8.35
C GLY A 135 -1.60 13.25 8.73
N PHE A 136 -1.94 14.10 7.75
CA PHE A 136 -2.66 15.33 7.99
C PHE A 136 -4.09 15.11 8.56
N LEU A 137 -4.72 13.96 8.32
CA LEU A 137 -6.04 13.59 8.86
C LEU A 137 -6.02 13.40 10.38
N TYR A 138 -4.83 13.17 10.92
CA TYR A 138 -4.60 12.86 12.33
C TYR A 138 -4.01 14.04 13.12
N LYS A 139 -4.00 15.24 12.54
CA LYS A 139 -3.50 16.45 13.20
C LYS A 139 -4.21 16.68 14.54
N GLY A 140 -3.42 16.80 15.62
CA GLY A 140 -3.89 17.02 17.00
C GLY A 140 -4.53 15.80 17.67
N LYS A 141 -4.60 14.64 17.00
CA LYS A 141 -5.18 13.42 17.55
C LYS A 141 -4.14 12.57 18.27
N THR A 142 -4.61 11.61 19.06
CA THR A 142 -3.79 10.50 19.57
C THR A 142 -3.69 9.42 18.49
N ILE A 143 -2.50 8.93 18.22
CA ILE A 143 -2.27 7.90 17.20
C ILE A 143 -1.32 6.81 17.70
N GLY A 144 -1.44 5.62 17.11
CA GLY A 144 -0.46 4.55 17.24
C GLY A 144 0.38 4.45 15.97
N VAL A 145 1.70 4.34 16.12
CA VAL A 145 2.66 4.18 15.01
C VAL A 145 3.47 2.90 15.24
N ILE A 146 3.33 1.94 14.33
CA ILE A 146 4.09 0.68 14.36
C ILE A 146 5.22 0.78 13.34
N LEU A 147 6.46 0.68 13.80
CA LEU A 147 7.65 0.71 12.94
C LEU A 147 8.31 -0.67 12.91
N PHE A 148 8.48 -1.24 11.73
CA PHE A 148 9.17 -2.52 11.54
C PHE A 148 10.64 -2.37 11.16
N ASP A 149 11.06 -1.19 10.70
CA ASP A 149 12.43 -0.91 10.27
C ASP A 149 12.84 0.50 10.66
N LYS A 150 14.12 0.64 11.03
CA LYS A 150 14.76 1.92 11.40
C LYS A 150 14.72 2.94 10.27
N ALA A 151 14.71 2.51 9.02
CA ALA A 151 14.64 3.37 7.86
C ALA A 151 13.40 4.29 7.84
N PHE A 152 12.33 3.93 8.56
CA PHE A 152 11.07 4.69 8.63
C PHE A 152 10.95 5.58 9.87
N GLU A 153 12.01 5.74 10.68
CA GLU A 153 11.98 6.64 11.86
C GLU A 153 11.56 8.07 11.50
N HIS A 154 12.00 8.58 10.36
CA HIS A 154 11.63 9.90 9.88
C HIS A 154 10.12 10.07 9.62
N GLU A 155 9.41 8.99 9.26
CA GLU A 155 7.95 9.02 9.12
C GLU A 155 7.25 9.12 10.48
N ALA A 156 7.77 8.46 11.51
CA ALA A 156 7.27 8.60 12.87
C ALA A 156 7.51 10.01 13.44
N GLU A 157 8.66 10.62 13.17
CA GLU A 157 8.95 12.01 13.52
C GLU A 157 7.99 12.98 12.84
N TYR A 158 7.74 12.77 11.55
CA TYR A 158 6.75 13.55 10.79
C TYR A 158 5.34 13.43 11.39
N LEU A 159 4.89 12.21 11.69
CA LEU A 159 3.59 11.98 12.33
C LEU A 159 3.50 12.60 13.73
N ALA A 160 4.58 12.54 14.52
CA ALA A 160 4.66 13.18 15.83
C ALA A 160 4.58 14.71 15.75
N SER A 161 5.09 15.31 14.67
CA SER A 161 4.96 16.75 14.45
C SER A 161 3.53 17.21 14.19
N LEU A 162 2.66 16.29 13.76
CA LEU A 162 1.24 16.56 13.48
C LEU A 162 0.31 16.18 14.63
N ALA A 163 0.56 15.03 15.26
CA ALA A 163 -0.32 14.43 16.27
C ALA A 163 -0.21 15.14 17.60
N GLY A 164 -1.29 15.07 18.40
CA GLY A 164 -1.29 15.53 19.78
C GLY A 164 -0.56 14.55 20.71
N LYS A 165 -0.69 13.23 20.45
CA LYS A 165 0.02 12.17 21.18
C LYS A 165 0.33 11.00 20.23
N VAL A 166 1.50 10.37 20.39
CA VAL A 166 1.93 9.20 19.64
C VAL A 166 2.27 8.06 20.58
N TYR A 167 1.62 6.92 20.41
CA TYR A 167 2.12 5.64 20.92
C TYR A 167 3.01 5.02 19.86
N LEU A 168 4.33 5.08 20.07
CA LEU A 168 5.34 4.56 19.14
C LEU A 168 5.70 3.13 19.49
N MET A 169 5.51 2.21 18.57
CA MET A 169 5.75 0.79 18.72
C MET A 169 6.85 0.32 17.76
N PRO A 170 8.14 0.52 18.09
CA PRO A 170 9.24 0.00 17.29
C PRO A 170 9.41 -1.50 17.51
N MET A 171 9.36 -2.26 16.43
CA MET A 171 9.52 -3.73 16.42
C MET A 171 10.99 -4.14 16.19
N TYR A 172 11.93 -3.23 16.44
CA TYR A 172 13.38 -3.40 16.34
C TYR A 172 14.06 -2.71 17.52
N LYS A 173 15.36 -3.01 17.73
CA LYS A 173 16.15 -2.42 18.83
C LYS A 173 16.80 -1.10 18.40
N GLY A 174 16.94 -0.17 19.34
CA GLY A 174 17.69 1.07 19.14
C GLY A 174 16.93 2.12 18.33
N CYS A 175 15.63 2.21 18.52
CA CYS A 175 14.83 3.31 17.99
C CYS A 175 15.33 4.65 18.56
N GLY A 176 15.61 5.61 17.67
CA GLY A 176 16.12 6.94 18.02
C GLY A 176 15.01 7.99 18.13
N VAL A 177 13.78 7.67 17.79
CA VAL A 177 12.66 8.62 17.80
C VAL A 177 12.24 8.93 19.23
N ALA A 178 12.25 10.23 19.60
CA ALA A 178 11.84 10.72 20.91
C ALA A 178 11.14 12.07 20.77
N GLY A 179 10.25 12.40 21.71
CA GLY A 179 9.53 13.67 21.75
C GLY A 179 8.63 13.76 22.96
N GLU A 180 8.24 14.98 23.35
CA GLU A 180 7.39 15.22 24.52
C GLU A 180 6.00 14.59 24.39
N ASN A 181 5.51 14.43 23.15
CA ASN A 181 4.23 13.81 22.85
C ASN A 181 4.36 12.33 22.41
N ILE A 182 5.55 11.72 22.55
CA ILE A 182 5.80 10.33 22.16
C ILE A 182 5.93 9.45 23.39
N GLU A 183 5.10 8.42 23.47
CA GLU A 183 5.19 7.32 24.43
C GLU A 183 5.62 6.05 23.69
N VAL A 184 6.82 5.54 24.01
CA VAL A 184 7.35 4.31 23.37
C VAL A 184 6.76 3.08 24.07
N VAL A 185 6.11 2.23 23.28
CA VAL A 185 5.50 0.97 23.72
C VAL A 185 6.22 -0.19 23.01
N MET A 186 7.12 -0.87 23.70
CA MET A 186 7.93 -1.98 23.13
C MET A 186 7.11 -3.28 22.99
N LYS A 187 5.89 -3.17 22.48
CA LYS A 187 4.97 -4.30 22.31
C LYS A 187 4.11 -4.10 21.08
N MET A 188 3.82 -5.19 20.37
CA MET A 188 2.84 -5.21 19.28
C MET A 188 1.43 -5.25 19.86
N PRO A 189 0.47 -4.45 19.39
CA PRO A 189 -0.93 -4.63 19.74
C PRO A 189 -1.42 -5.97 19.20
N LYS A 190 -2.34 -6.60 19.93
CA LYS A 190 -3.02 -7.83 19.50
C LYS A 190 -4.17 -7.52 18.56
N GLU A 191 -4.85 -6.40 18.82
CA GLU A 191 -6.05 -6.02 18.10
C GLU A 191 -6.14 -4.50 17.98
N ILE A 192 -6.65 -4.06 16.84
CA ILE A 192 -7.12 -2.69 16.59
C ILE A 192 -8.64 -2.73 16.68
N ALA A 193 -9.23 -1.96 17.60
CA ALA A 193 -10.64 -2.01 17.89
C ALA A 193 -11.31 -0.63 17.81
N GLY A 194 -12.62 -0.66 17.51
CA GLY A 194 -13.44 0.54 17.44
C GLY A 194 -14.84 0.23 16.92
N GLY A 195 -15.60 1.27 16.67
CA GLY A 195 -16.91 1.21 16.04
C GLY A 195 -16.81 1.43 14.51
N MET A 196 -17.22 2.61 14.03
CA MET A 196 -17.07 2.98 12.61
C MET A 196 -15.62 3.34 12.24
N LYS A 197 -14.84 3.83 13.19
CA LYS A 197 -13.41 4.17 13.06
C LYS A 197 -12.64 3.53 14.20
N VAL A 198 -11.31 3.49 14.10
CA VAL A 198 -10.42 3.07 15.19
C VAL A 198 -10.63 3.95 16.41
N GLN A 199 -10.65 3.33 17.58
CA GLN A 199 -10.78 4.03 18.87
C GLN A 199 -9.69 3.59 19.86
N LYS A 200 -9.18 2.36 19.74
CA LYS A 200 -8.20 1.83 20.68
C LYS A 200 -7.32 0.72 20.09
N LEU A 201 -6.14 0.59 20.67
CA LEU A 201 -5.21 -0.50 20.50
C LEU A 201 -5.27 -1.41 21.73
N ILE A 202 -5.46 -2.71 21.54
CA ILE A 202 -5.53 -3.71 22.60
C ILE A 202 -4.19 -4.45 22.68
N PHE A 203 -3.58 -4.44 23.85
CA PHE A 203 -2.34 -5.14 24.17
C PHE A 203 -2.61 -6.29 25.15
N ALA A 204 -1.59 -7.11 25.43
CA ALA A 204 -1.71 -8.19 26.42
C ALA A 204 -1.93 -7.70 27.84
N ASP A 205 -1.53 -6.47 28.15
CA ASP A 205 -1.53 -5.84 29.47
C ASP A 205 -2.47 -4.63 29.59
N GLY A 206 -3.37 -4.45 28.65
CA GLY A 206 -4.34 -3.36 28.66
C GLY A 206 -4.63 -2.76 27.30
N GLU A 207 -5.30 -1.61 27.29
CA GLU A 207 -5.65 -0.90 26.07
C GLU A 207 -5.13 0.54 26.07
N ARG A 208 -5.01 1.14 24.87
CA ARG A 208 -4.68 2.56 24.65
C ARG A 208 -5.71 3.15 23.71
N GLU A 209 -6.31 4.26 24.09
CA GLU A 209 -7.19 5.04 23.20
C GLU A 209 -6.39 5.78 22.15
N VAL A 210 -6.88 5.76 20.90
CA VAL A 210 -6.23 6.37 19.73
C VAL A 210 -7.26 7.03 18.81
#